data_7e019d39ca77fd550d3db21e2649084b
#
_entry.id   7e019d39ca77fd550d3db21e2649084b
#
_cell.length_a   1.000
_cell.length_b   1.000
_cell.length_c   1.000
_cell.angle_alpha   90.00
_cell.angle_beta   90.00
_cell.angle_gamma   90.00
#
_symmetry.space_group_name_H-M   'P 1'
#
loop_
_entity.id
_entity.type
_entity.pdbx_description
1 polymer ?
#
loop_
_entity_poly.entity_id
_entity_poly.type
_entity_poly.pdbx_seq_one_letter_code
_entity_poly.pdbx_strand_id
1 'polypeptide(L)'
;MKWRWNIAWRMGTGFGVFILAVAILLVVTRLNLSESSALGQEIDEVLVPSLGALEQLDQTLADSRVCINHWLTRQSRSEDEEKVLLRAIVDRKLPEQMATLKAMDGAWTPAAAAHVDTLRQEVDRLRVLYGYIMELLPDFRSYENPAKVMEAERYAVDGGELERFTAAVQQRVYTLTEAQNESLRQHTTQMDELGNQLAMVAGRVAWFVLILGIVLGVVVTRSIVQPVKELKRALYHMGRGVLPPGDVRVTPDEI
;
A
#
# COMPACT_ATOMS: atom_id res chain seq x y z
N MET A 1 -54.86 4.41 -23.15
CA MET A 1 -53.97 5.50 -23.59
C MET A 1 -52.70 4.87 -24.14
N LYS A 2 -52.59 4.64 -25.50
CA LYS A 2 -51.38 4.08 -26.11
C LYS A 2 -50.40 5.26 -26.29
N TRP A 3 -49.37 5.33 -25.46
CA TRP A 3 -48.32 6.32 -25.59
C TRP A 3 -47.53 6.01 -26.88
N ARG A 4 -47.76 6.82 -27.89
CA ARG A 4 -47.06 6.75 -29.19
C ARG A 4 -45.69 7.43 -28.99
N TRP A 5 -44.66 6.60 -28.74
CA TRP A 5 -43.29 7.09 -28.57
C TRP A 5 -42.73 7.48 -29.95
N ASN A 6 -42.53 8.78 -30.15
CA ASN A 6 -41.85 9.30 -31.34
C ASN A 6 -40.46 8.72 -31.46
N ILE A 7 -39.96 8.52 -32.68
CA ILE A 7 -38.59 7.98 -32.97
C ILE A 7 -37.53 8.74 -32.20
N ALA A 8 -37.63 10.07 -32.10
CA ALA A 8 -36.74 10.93 -31.32
C ALA A 8 -36.73 10.58 -29.84
N TRP A 9 -37.86 10.24 -29.23
CA TRP A 9 -37.95 9.84 -27.83
C TRP A 9 -37.33 8.46 -27.57
N ARG A 10 -37.51 7.50 -28.47
CA ARG A 10 -36.91 6.17 -28.40
C ARG A 10 -35.39 6.23 -28.51
N MET A 11 -34.87 7.07 -29.40
CA MET A 11 -33.42 7.32 -29.50
C MET A 11 -32.89 8.08 -28.29
N GLY A 12 -33.56 9.13 -27.84
CA GLY A 12 -33.17 9.94 -26.71
C GLY A 12 -33.09 9.14 -25.40
N THR A 13 -34.09 8.29 -25.14
CA THR A 13 -34.07 7.41 -23.95
C THR A 13 -32.96 6.37 -24.01
N GLY A 14 -32.71 5.75 -25.19
CA GLY A 14 -31.61 4.78 -25.35
C GLY A 14 -30.26 5.41 -25.12
N PHE A 15 -29.97 6.56 -25.74
CA PHE A 15 -28.72 7.30 -25.49
C PHE A 15 -28.64 7.84 -24.07
N GLY A 16 -29.73 8.29 -23.47
CA GLY A 16 -29.78 8.74 -22.09
C GLY A 16 -29.37 7.65 -21.09
N VAL A 17 -29.89 6.44 -21.26
CA VAL A 17 -29.51 5.27 -20.43
C VAL A 17 -28.05 4.91 -20.62
N PHE A 18 -27.54 4.98 -21.85
CA PHE A 18 -26.13 4.73 -22.13
C PHE A 18 -25.23 5.75 -21.43
N ILE A 19 -25.51 7.04 -21.55
CA ILE A 19 -24.76 8.12 -20.90
C ILE A 19 -24.82 7.94 -19.38
N LEU A 20 -25.97 7.62 -18.82
CA LEU A 20 -26.16 7.39 -17.39
C LEU A 20 -25.33 6.19 -16.90
N ALA A 21 -25.31 5.10 -17.65
CA ALA A 21 -24.48 3.93 -17.32
C ALA A 21 -22.99 4.26 -17.31
N VAL A 22 -22.50 5.02 -18.31
CA VAL A 22 -21.11 5.49 -18.37
C VAL A 22 -20.81 6.45 -17.22
N ALA A 23 -21.72 7.37 -16.89
CA ALA A 23 -21.54 8.29 -15.77
C ALA A 23 -21.46 7.55 -14.42
N ILE A 24 -22.31 6.55 -14.18
CA ILE A 24 -22.23 5.70 -12.98
C ILE A 24 -20.89 4.97 -12.92
N LEU A 25 -20.45 4.39 -14.03
CA LEU A 25 -19.15 3.71 -14.09
C LEU A 25 -18.00 4.67 -13.72
N LEU A 26 -17.98 5.88 -14.28
CA LEU A 26 -16.97 6.89 -13.98
C LEU A 26 -16.96 7.27 -12.49
N VAL A 27 -18.12 7.46 -11.88
CA VAL A 27 -18.23 7.79 -10.45
C VAL A 27 -17.71 6.65 -9.58
N VAL A 28 -18.14 5.42 -9.85
CA VAL A 28 -17.68 4.23 -9.09
C VAL A 28 -16.19 4.03 -9.25
N THR A 29 -15.66 4.15 -10.48
CA THR A 29 -14.22 4.05 -10.74
C THR A 29 -13.43 5.11 -9.97
N ARG A 30 -13.92 6.36 -9.97
CA ARG A 30 -13.24 7.46 -9.29
C ARG A 30 -13.21 7.29 -7.78
N LEU A 31 -14.32 6.81 -7.17
CA LEU A 31 -14.38 6.56 -5.73
C LEU A 31 -13.41 5.45 -5.30
N ASN A 32 -13.44 4.30 -5.99
CA ASN A 32 -12.56 3.18 -5.68
C ASN A 32 -11.07 3.51 -5.93
N LEU A 33 -10.76 4.27 -6.98
CA LEU A 33 -9.39 4.70 -7.27
C LEU A 33 -8.86 5.65 -6.19
N SER A 34 -9.71 6.55 -5.67
CA SER A 34 -9.34 7.46 -4.59
C SER A 34 -9.02 6.69 -3.30
N GLU A 35 -9.81 5.68 -2.95
CA GLU A 35 -9.61 4.84 -1.77
C GLU A 35 -8.34 3.97 -1.91
N SER A 36 -8.17 3.32 -3.05
CA SER A 36 -6.96 2.54 -3.35
C SER A 36 -5.69 3.40 -3.35
N SER A 37 -5.77 4.64 -3.85
CA SER A 37 -4.65 5.57 -3.84
C SER A 37 -4.29 6.03 -2.42
N ALA A 38 -5.28 6.24 -1.54
CA ALA A 38 -5.04 6.61 -0.15
C ALA A 38 -4.35 5.46 0.62
N LEU A 39 -4.80 4.21 0.43
CA LEU A 39 -4.15 3.03 1.00
C LEU A 39 -2.72 2.85 0.47
N GLY A 40 -2.50 3.04 -0.83
CA GLY A 40 -1.17 2.98 -1.43
C GLY A 40 -0.22 4.03 -0.85
N GLN A 41 -0.71 5.26 -0.67
CA GLN A 41 0.07 6.32 -0.05
C GLN A 41 0.43 6.00 1.41
N GLU A 42 -0.49 5.45 2.19
CA GLU A 42 -0.23 5.01 3.57
C GLU A 42 0.83 3.90 3.63
N ILE A 43 0.78 2.94 2.69
CA ILE A 43 1.80 1.90 2.58
C ILE A 43 3.17 2.53 2.29
N ASP A 44 3.27 3.37 1.26
CA ASP A 44 4.54 3.90 0.77
C ASP A 44 5.15 4.96 1.69
N GLU A 45 4.34 5.83 2.30
CA GLU A 45 4.84 6.94 3.11
C GLU A 45 4.97 6.60 4.59
N VAL A 46 4.26 5.57 5.07
CA VAL A 46 4.15 5.27 6.50
C VAL A 46 4.65 3.86 6.84
N LEU A 47 4.04 2.82 6.25
CA LEU A 47 4.33 1.44 6.64
C LEU A 47 5.70 0.97 6.15
N VAL A 48 6.06 1.21 4.91
CA VAL A 48 7.36 0.80 4.35
C VAL A 48 8.53 1.50 5.04
N PRO A 49 8.52 2.83 5.24
CA PRO A 49 9.58 3.49 5.99
C PRO A 49 9.71 3.04 7.45
N SER A 50 8.59 2.76 8.13
CA SER A 50 8.62 2.28 9.51
C SER A 50 9.22 0.88 9.64
N LEU A 51 8.90 -0.02 8.71
CA LEU A 51 9.55 -1.34 8.62
C LEU A 51 11.04 -1.21 8.34
N GLY A 52 11.44 -0.37 7.39
CA GLY A 52 12.85 -0.11 7.09
C GLY A 52 13.63 0.45 8.27
N ALA A 53 13.01 1.32 9.08
CA ALA A 53 13.64 1.84 10.29
C ALA A 53 13.82 0.77 11.38
N LEU A 54 12.83 -0.13 11.55
CA LEU A 54 12.94 -1.27 12.47
C LEU A 54 14.02 -2.27 12.02
N GLU A 55 14.10 -2.56 10.73
CA GLU A 55 15.12 -3.44 10.16
C GLU A 55 16.54 -2.86 10.33
N GLN A 56 16.71 -1.56 10.10
CA GLN A 56 17.97 -0.88 10.36
C GLN A 56 18.37 -0.90 11.85
N LEU A 57 17.40 -0.78 12.74
CA LEU A 57 17.65 -0.90 14.18
C LEU A 57 18.08 -2.32 14.55
N ASP A 58 17.39 -3.35 14.03
CA ASP A 58 17.77 -4.76 14.27
C ASP A 58 19.18 -5.05 13.79
N GLN A 59 19.54 -4.60 12.58
CA GLN A 59 20.90 -4.72 12.06
C GLN A 59 21.93 -4.00 12.95
N THR A 60 21.62 -2.80 13.41
CA THR A 60 22.51 -2.04 14.30
C THR A 60 22.70 -2.74 15.66
N LEU A 61 21.66 -3.36 16.19
CA LEU A 61 21.72 -4.17 17.40
C LEU A 61 22.57 -5.43 17.19
N ALA A 62 22.43 -6.10 16.04
CA ALA A 62 23.26 -7.25 15.69
C ALA A 62 24.73 -6.85 15.59
N ASP A 63 25.06 -5.76 14.92
CA ASP A 63 26.42 -5.22 14.81
C ASP A 63 26.98 -4.85 16.19
N SER A 64 26.19 -4.21 17.05
CA SER A 64 26.61 -3.84 18.41
C SER A 64 26.96 -5.06 19.24
N ARG A 65 26.22 -6.15 19.08
CA ARG A 65 26.46 -7.43 19.77
C ARG A 65 27.79 -8.06 19.34
N VAL A 66 28.10 -8.01 18.06
CA VAL A 66 29.40 -8.48 17.54
C VAL A 66 30.53 -7.63 18.07
N CYS A 67 30.40 -6.30 18.02
CA CYS A 67 31.43 -5.37 18.49
C CYS A 67 31.68 -5.49 20.00
N ILE A 68 30.63 -5.60 20.83
CA ILE A 68 30.84 -5.73 22.30
C ILE A 68 31.45 -7.08 22.64
N ASN A 69 31.14 -8.15 21.95
CA ASN A 69 31.75 -9.44 22.14
C ASN A 69 33.26 -9.40 21.81
N HIS A 70 33.61 -8.76 20.69
CA HIS A 70 35.02 -8.52 20.36
C HIS A 70 35.74 -7.63 21.40
N TRP A 71 35.04 -6.59 21.90
CA TRP A 71 35.57 -5.71 22.95
C TRP A 71 35.90 -6.47 24.21
N LEU A 72 35.11 -7.44 24.61
CA LEU A 72 35.33 -8.24 25.82
C LEU A 72 36.40 -9.32 25.64
N THR A 73 36.41 -9.98 24.47
CA THR A 73 37.25 -11.16 24.24
C THR A 73 38.63 -10.84 23.68
N ARG A 74 38.80 -9.68 23.02
CA ARG A 74 40.08 -9.30 22.40
C ARG A 74 40.73 -8.13 23.13
N GLN A 75 41.98 -8.31 23.53
CA GLN A 75 42.81 -7.20 24.00
C GLN A 75 43.12 -6.27 22.83
N SER A 76 42.31 -5.26 22.64
CA SER A 76 42.34 -4.36 21.48
C SER A 76 42.68 -2.93 21.92
N ARG A 77 43.24 -2.16 20.98
CA ARG A 77 43.54 -0.74 21.19
C ARG A 77 42.25 0.07 21.07
N SER A 78 42.25 1.29 21.62
CA SER A 78 41.10 2.20 21.54
C SER A 78 40.72 2.58 20.11
N GLU A 79 41.62 2.47 19.15
CA GLU A 79 41.49 2.84 17.75
C GLU A 79 41.06 1.67 16.84
N ASP A 80 40.94 0.46 17.40
CA ASP A 80 40.55 -0.71 16.63
C ASP A 80 39.12 -0.53 16.10
N GLU A 81 38.88 -1.03 14.89
CA GLU A 81 37.67 -0.77 14.09
C GLU A 81 36.39 -1.09 14.86
N GLU A 82 36.36 -2.21 15.56
CA GLU A 82 35.19 -2.65 16.32
C GLU A 82 34.90 -1.72 17.51
N LYS A 83 35.94 -1.17 18.15
CA LYS A 83 35.77 -0.19 19.23
C LYS A 83 35.26 1.15 18.72
N VAL A 84 35.78 1.61 17.59
CA VAL A 84 35.32 2.83 16.94
C VAL A 84 33.88 2.66 16.48
N LEU A 85 33.55 1.50 15.88
CA LEU A 85 32.21 1.20 15.41
C LEU A 85 31.22 1.14 16.58
N LEU A 86 31.53 0.46 17.69
CA LEU A 86 30.64 0.37 18.84
C LEU A 86 30.33 1.75 19.43
N ARG A 87 31.36 2.61 19.58
CA ARG A 87 31.15 4.00 20.02
C ARG A 87 30.23 4.75 19.08
N ALA A 88 30.42 4.64 17.76
CA ALA A 88 29.56 5.27 16.78
C ALA A 88 28.12 4.74 16.83
N ILE A 89 27.92 3.47 17.12
CA ILE A 89 26.62 2.85 17.32
C ILE A 89 25.96 3.45 18.58
N VAL A 90 26.62 3.42 19.71
CA VAL A 90 26.07 3.83 21.02
C VAL A 90 25.80 5.34 21.07
N ASP A 91 26.75 6.15 20.57
CA ASP A 91 26.69 7.61 20.73
C ASP A 91 25.84 8.30 19.66
N ARG A 92 25.71 7.69 18.45
CA ARG A 92 25.06 8.35 17.33
C ARG A 92 23.95 7.50 16.69
N LYS A 93 24.26 6.26 16.20
CA LYS A 93 23.30 5.50 15.39
C LYS A 93 22.04 5.13 16.18
N LEU A 94 22.17 4.55 17.38
CA LEU A 94 21.03 4.17 18.20
C LEU A 94 20.14 5.36 18.58
N PRO A 95 20.66 6.52 19.03
CA PRO A 95 19.85 7.71 19.28
C PRO A 95 19.14 8.23 18.03
N GLU A 96 19.83 8.29 16.88
CA GLU A 96 19.25 8.75 15.60
C GLU A 96 18.12 7.84 15.14
N GLN A 97 18.31 6.52 15.21
CA GLN A 97 17.28 5.55 14.85
C GLN A 97 16.05 5.62 15.77
N MET A 98 16.28 5.77 17.07
CA MET A 98 15.19 5.95 18.03
C MET A 98 14.43 7.26 17.81
N ALA A 99 15.14 8.34 17.44
CA ALA A 99 14.51 9.60 17.07
C ALA A 99 13.68 9.46 15.79
N THR A 100 14.18 8.73 14.80
CA THR A 100 13.47 8.43 13.54
C THR A 100 12.19 7.65 13.80
N LEU A 101 12.26 6.55 14.58
CA LEU A 101 11.08 5.76 14.95
C LEU A 101 10.04 6.59 15.71
N LYS A 102 10.48 7.49 16.59
CA LYS A 102 9.58 8.40 17.30
C LYS A 102 8.95 9.45 16.39
N ALA A 103 9.69 9.97 15.41
CA ALA A 103 9.14 10.94 14.45
C ALA A 103 8.03 10.36 13.58
N MET A 104 7.91 9.04 13.50
CA MET A 104 6.87 8.31 12.80
C MET A 104 5.62 8.04 13.65
N ASP A 105 5.30 8.91 14.63
CA ASP A 105 4.16 8.70 15.57
C ASP A 105 2.84 8.39 14.85
N GLY A 106 2.62 8.94 13.64
CA GLY A 106 1.43 8.66 12.83
C GLY A 106 1.39 7.26 12.20
N ALA A 107 2.52 6.55 12.19
CA ALA A 107 2.64 5.20 11.63
C ALA A 107 2.23 4.09 12.61
N TRP A 108 2.11 4.41 13.90
CA TRP A 108 1.91 3.42 14.93
C TRP A 108 0.47 3.38 15.40
N THR A 109 -0.10 2.17 15.49
CA THR A 109 -1.32 2.00 16.27
C THR A 109 -1.06 2.38 17.74
N PRO A 110 -2.07 2.76 18.54
CA PRO A 110 -1.86 3.12 19.94
C PRO A 110 -1.13 2.05 20.76
N ALA A 111 -1.34 0.78 20.44
CA ALA A 111 -0.63 -0.34 21.06
C ALA A 111 0.85 -0.38 20.63
N ALA A 112 1.13 -0.21 19.33
CA ALA A 112 2.48 -0.18 18.81
C ALA A 112 3.28 1.04 19.32
N ALA A 113 2.65 2.21 19.46
CA ALA A 113 3.29 3.40 20.03
C ALA A 113 3.80 3.15 21.46
N ALA A 114 3.00 2.49 22.32
CA ALA A 114 3.44 2.10 23.66
C ALA A 114 4.65 1.13 23.63
N HIS A 115 4.71 0.25 22.62
CA HIS A 115 5.88 -0.62 22.41
C HIS A 115 7.10 0.16 21.94
N VAL A 116 6.96 1.19 21.09
CA VAL A 116 8.05 2.07 20.67
C VAL A 116 8.62 2.85 21.86
N ASP A 117 7.76 3.39 22.73
CA ASP A 117 8.22 4.08 23.95
C ASP A 117 8.97 3.14 24.90
N THR A 118 8.50 1.91 25.04
CA THR A 118 9.20 0.91 25.86
C THR A 118 10.52 0.50 25.23
N LEU A 119 10.54 0.28 23.92
CA LEU A 119 11.76 -0.02 23.15
C LEU A 119 12.82 1.06 23.36
N ARG A 120 12.42 2.33 23.32
CA ARG A 120 13.35 3.45 23.58
C ARG A 120 13.98 3.35 24.97
N GLN A 121 13.19 3.07 26.00
CA GLN A 121 13.73 2.93 27.37
C GLN A 121 14.69 1.74 27.46
N GLU A 122 14.39 0.64 26.82
CA GLU A 122 15.25 -0.56 26.79
C GLU A 122 16.54 -0.29 26.03
N VAL A 123 16.49 0.41 24.88
CA VAL A 123 17.69 0.83 24.12
C VAL A 123 18.54 1.82 24.91
N ASP A 124 17.93 2.77 25.63
CA ASP A 124 18.68 3.71 26.47
C ASP A 124 19.40 2.98 27.62
N ARG A 125 18.77 1.98 28.25
CA ARG A 125 19.44 1.11 29.24
C ARG A 125 20.57 0.32 28.65
N LEU A 126 20.40 -0.25 27.46
CA LEU A 126 21.43 -0.99 26.74
C LEU A 126 22.63 -0.08 26.41
N ARG A 127 22.38 1.16 26.00
CA ARG A 127 23.43 2.16 25.75
C ARG A 127 24.24 2.49 27.00
N VAL A 128 23.57 2.68 28.14
CA VAL A 128 24.25 2.92 29.42
C VAL A 128 25.14 1.73 29.78
N LEU A 129 24.68 0.52 29.59
CA LEU A 129 25.44 -0.70 29.86
C LEU A 129 26.67 -0.84 28.94
N TYR A 130 26.50 -0.56 27.65
CA TYR A 130 27.62 -0.50 26.71
C TYR A 130 28.65 0.58 27.13
N GLY A 131 28.16 1.78 27.49
CA GLY A 131 29.01 2.86 27.99
C GLY A 131 29.86 2.43 29.19
N TYR A 132 29.24 1.76 30.15
CA TYR A 132 29.91 1.25 31.32
C TYR A 132 31.04 0.24 30.99
N ILE A 133 30.74 -0.72 30.09
CA ILE A 133 31.75 -1.70 29.65
C ILE A 133 32.90 -1.00 28.89
N MET A 134 32.59 -0.01 28.05
CA MET A 134 33.59 0.77 27.32
C MET A 134 34.51 1.58 28.27
N GLU A 135 33.96 2.08 29.38
CA GLU A 135 34.73 2.79 30.43
C GLU A 135 35.60 1.86 31.26
N LEU A 136 35.20 0.61 31.49
CA LEU A 136 36.01 -0.39 32.20
C LEU A 136 37.22 -0.80 31.37
N LEU A 137 37.07 -0.97 30.05
CA LEU A 137 38.10 -1.49 29.15
C LEU A 137 38.41 -0.53 27.98
N PRO A 138 38.81 0.74 28.26
CA PRO A 138 39.00 1.75 27.24
C PRO A 138 40.15 1.48 26.28
N ASP A 139 41.23 0.87 26.79
CA ASP A 139 42.50 0.65 26.09
C ASP A 139 43.11 -0.72 26.37
N PHE A 140 44.21 -1.03 25.68
CA PHE A 140 44.95 -2.28 25.85
C PHE A 140 45.43 -2.53 27.29
N ARG A 141 45.84 -1.49 28.00
CA ARG A 141 46.35 -1.61 29.38
C ARG A 141 45.26 -1.98 30.38
N SER A 142 44.05 -1.61 30.12
CA SER A 142 42.90 -1.94 30.99
C SER A 142 42.66 -3.44 31.10
N TYR A 143 43.04 -4.22 30.09
CA TYR A 143 42.97 -5.70 30.13
C TYR A 143 44.06 -6.36 30.99
N GLU A 144 45.10 -5.64 31.36
CA GLU A 144 46.12 -6.13 32.32
C GLU A 144 45.59 -6.17 33.75
N ASN A 145 44.44 -5.52 34.01
CA ASN A 145 43.80 -5.53 35.32
C ASN A 145 42.68 -6.61 35.37
N PRO A 146 42.93 -7.77 36.01
CA PRO A 146 41.98 -8.86 36.06
C PRO A 146 40.63 -8.48 36.69
N ALA A 147 40.65 -7.55 37.67
CA ALA A 147 39.41 -7.12 38.33
C ALA A 147 38.47 -6.39 37.35
N LYS A 148 39.00 -5.53 36.46
CA LYS A 148 38.21 -4.83 35.45
C LYS A 148 37.67 -5.80 34.40
N VAL A 149 38.48 -6.76 33.97
CA VAL A 149 38.07 -7.77 33.01
C VAL A 149 36.94 -8.63 33.59
N MET A 150 37.12 -9.15 34.80
CA MET A 150 36.08 -9.95 35.48
C MET A 150 34.79 -9.15 35.69
N GLU A 151 34.88 -7.87 35.99
CA GLU A 151 33.72 -7.01 36.14
C GLU A 151 32.98 -6.81 34.82
N ALA A 152 33.71 -6.51 33.73
CA ALA A 152 33.10 -6.38 32.39
C ALA A 152 32.47 -7.71 31.91
N GLU A 153 33.20 -8.83 32.12
CA GLU A 153 32.68 -10.16 31.76
C GLU A 153 31.41 -10.53 32.54
N ARG A 154 31.31 -10.13 33.83
CA ARG A 154 30.12 -10.38 34.64
C ARG A 154 28.81 -9.85 34.01
N TYR A 155 28.89 -8.72 33.32
CA TYR A 155 27.72 -8.18 32.59
C TYR A 155 27.41 -8.91 31.29
N ALA A 156 28.43 -9.55 30.70
CA ALA A 156 28.34 -10.19 29.38
C ALA A 156 28.23 -11.73 29.42
N VAL A 157 28.39 -12.34 30.62
CA VAL A 157 28.23 -13.80 30.78
C VAL A 157 26.82 -14.22 30.38
N ASP A 158 26.67 -15.46 29.90
CA ASP A 158 25.38 -16.10 29.60
C ASP A 158 24.40 -15.92 30.76
N GLY A 159 23.26 -15.31 30.47
CA GLY A 159 22.27 -14.89 31.46
C GLY A 159 22.58 -13.58 32.20
N GLY A 160 23.62 -12.84 31.81
CA GLY A 160 23.99 -11.54 32.33
C GLY A 160 23.02 -10.42 31.90
N GLU A 161 23.23 -9.23 32.46
CA GLU A 161 22.34 -8.07 32.17
C GLU A 161 22.38 -7.70 30.69
N LEU A 162 23.56 -7.73 30.05
CA LEU A 162 23.73 -7.40 28.64
C LEU A 162 22.89 -8.31 27.74
N GLU A 163 22.97 -9.62 27.98
CA GLU A 163 22.20 -10.58 27.17
C GLU A 163 20.70 -10.39 27.36
N ARG A 164 20.25 -10.21 28.62
CA ARG A 164 18.83 -9.98 28.93
C ARG A 164 18.28 -8.72 28.26
N PHE A 165 19.01 -7.60 28.34
CA PHE A 165 18.57 -6.36 27.71
C PHE A 165 18.61 -6.45 26.18
N THR A 166 19.65 -7.07 25.61
CA THR A 166 19.73 -7.27 24.17
C THR A 166 18.58 -8.16 23.67
N ALA A 167 18.30 -9.26 24.36
CA ALA A 167 17.19 -10.15 24.04
C ALA A 167 15.83 -9.44 24.17
N ALA A 168 15.64 -8.63 25.21
CA ALA A 168 14.41 -7.85 25.40
C ALA A 168 14.19 -6.85 24.25
N VAL A 169 15.23 -6.10 23.88
CA VAL A 169 15.20 -5.14 22.77
C VAL A 169 14.91 -5.86 21.45
N GLN A 170 15.60 -6.95 21.15
CA GLN A 170 15.37 -7.74 19.93
C GLN A 170 13.94 -8.30 19.87
N GLN A 171 13.43 -8.85 20.97
CA GLN A 171 12.07 -9.36 21.05
C GLN A 171 11.04 -8.23 20.80
N ARG A 172 11.32 -7.03 21.29
CA ARG A 172 10.45 -5.87 21.08
C ARG A 172 10.46 -5.40 19.62
N VAL A 173 11.65 -5.32 19.02
CA VAL A 173 11.80 -5.02 17.59
C VAL A 173 11.05 -6.03 16.75
N TYR A 174 11.22 -7.32 17.03
CA TYR A 174 10.49 -8.39 16.36
C TYR A 174 8.96 -8.23 16.47
N THR A 175 8.46 -7.95 17.68
CA THR A 175 7.01 -7.76 17.91
C THR A 175 6.47 -6.56 17.12
N LEU A 176 7.22 -5.46 17.05
CA LEU A 176 6.86 -4.28 16.26
C LEU A 176 6.88 -4.57 14.76
N THR A 177 7.91 -5.27 14.29
CA THR A 177 8.05 -5.67 12.88
C THR A 177 6.90 -6.58 12.46
N GLU A 178 6.52 -7.55 13.30
CA GLU A 178 5.38 -8.44 13.03
C GLU A 178 4.06 -7.67 12.98
N ALA A 179 3.83 -6.74 13.92
CA ALA A 179 2.64 -5.90 13.91
C ALA A 179 2.55 -5.03 12.64
N GLN A 180 3.66 -4.45 12.19
CA GLN A 180 3.70 -3.66 10.96
C GLN A 180 3.52 -4.53 9.70
N ASN A 181 4.13 -5.70 9.66
CA ASN A 181 3.93 -6.66 8.57
C ASN A 181 2.47 -7.10 8.46
N GLU A 182 1.81 -7.34 9.59
CA GLU A 182 0.38 -7.67 9.59
C GLU A 182 -0.48 -6.52 9.08
N SER A 183 -0.18 -5.27 9.50
CA SER A 183 -0.84 -4.08 8.96
C SER A 183 -0.62 -3.94 7.45
N LEU A 184 0.60 -4.16 6.97
CA LEU A 184 0.91 -4.14 5.54
C LEU A 184 0.12 -5.19 4.76
N ARG A 185 0.02 -6.42 5.30
CA ARG A 185 -0.77 -7.49 4.68
C ARG A 185 -2.25 -7.15 4.63
N GLN A 186 -2.79 -6.56 5.68
CA GLN A 186 -4.20 -6.13 5.72
C GLN A 186 -4.47 -5.05 4.67
N HIS A 187 -3.63 -4.03 4.56
CA HIS A 187 -3.78 -2.97 3.55
C HIS A 187 -3.64 -3.51 2.11
N THR A 188 -2.68 -4.40 1.86
CA THR A 188 -2.53 -5.05 0.54
C THR A 188 -3.74 -5.92 0.20
N THR A 189 -4.27 -6.68 1.14
CA THR A 189 -5.47 -7.49 0.93
C THR A 189 -6.69 -6.61 0.62
N GLN A 190 -6.85 -5.49 1.33
CA GLN A 190 -7.91 -4.52 1.06
C GLN A 190 -7.78 -3.90 -0.35
N MET A 191 -6.57 -3.55 -0.77
CA MET A 191 -6.33 -3.06 -2.14
C MET A 191 -6.71 -4.09 -3.19
N ASP A 192 -6.37 -5.36 -2.99
CA ASP A 192 -6.72 -6.45 -3.90
C ASP A 192 -8.25 -6.67 -3.95
N GLU A 193 -8.94 -6.59 -2.82
CA GLU A 193 -10.39 -6.67 -2.75
C GLU A 193 -11.07 -5.52 -3.50
N LEU A 194 -10.60 -4.28 -3.29
CA LEU A 194 -11.08 -3.10 -4.03
C LEU A 194 -10.84 -3.25 -5.54
N GLY A 195 -9.66 -3.72 -5.93
CA GLY A 195 -9.33 -4.00 -7.33
C GLY A 195 -10.26 -5.04 -7.96
N ASN A 196 -10.52 -6.14 -7.26
CA ASN A 196 -11.43 -7.19 -7.70
C ASN A 196 -12.89 -6.72 -7.79
N GLN A 197 -13.36 -5.94 -6.82
CA GLN A 197 -14.69 -5.33 -6.84
C GLN A 197 -14.84 -4.38 -8.04
N LEU A 198 -13.84 -3.53 -8.28
CA LEU A 198 -13.83 -2.64 -9.44
C LEU A 198 -13.88 -3.41 -10.76
N ALA A 199 -13.06 -4.46 -10.89
CA ALA A 199 -13.05 -5.31 -12.09
C ALA A 199 -14.39 -5.99 -12.34
N MET A 200 -15.05 -6.49 -11.28
CA MET A 200 -16.39 -7.10 -11.40
C MET A 200 -17.45 -6.09 -11.80
N VAL A 201 -17.45 -4.90 -11.18
CA VAL A 201 -18.43 -3.84 -11.53
C VAL A 201 -18.19 -3.35 -12.95
N ALA A 202 -16.95 -3.06 -13.31
CA ALA A 202 -16.58 -2.65 -14.66
C ALA A 202 -16.98 -3.70 -15.72
N GLY A 203 -16.73 -4.98 -15.43
CA GLY A 203 -17.12 -6.10 -16.29
C GLY A 203 -18.64 -6.17 -16.50
N ARG A 204 -19.43 -6.07 -15.42
CA ARG A 204 -20.90 -6.07 -15.52
C ARG A 204 -21.44 -4.89 -16.33
N VAL A 205 -20.89 -3.69 -16.08
CA VAL A 205 -21.31 -2.50 -16.83
C VAL A 205 -20.89 -2.60 -18.29
N ALA A 206 -19.70 -3.09 -18.60
CA ALA A 206 -19.23 -3.29 -19.97
C ALA A 206 -20.17 -4.25 -20.74
N TRP A 207 -20.56 -5.38 -20.14
CA TRP A 207 -21.53 -6.30 -20.72
C TRP A 207 -22.90 -5.64 -20.93
N PHE A 208 -23.39 -4.87 -19.96
CA PHE A 208 -24.64 -4.15 -20.08
C PHE A 208 -24.60 -3.13 -21.22
N VAL A 209 -23.54 -2.35 -21.33
CA VAL A 209 -23.31 -1.36 -22.40
C VAL A 209 -23.25 -2.03 -23.76
N LEU A 210 -22.56 -3.18 -23.87
CA LEU A 210 -22.48 -3.94 -25.13
C LEU A 210 -23.83 -4.45 -25.57
N ILE A 211 -24.63 -5.05 -24.69
CA ILE A 211 -25.98 -5.54 -24.99
C ILE A 211 -26.88 -4.36 -25.39
N LEU A 212 -26.83 -3.28 -24.65
CA LEU A 212 -27.59 -2.06 -24.93
C LEU A 212 -27.22 -1.49 -26.31
N GLY A 213 -25.95 -1.45 -26.64
CA GLY A 213 -25.46 -1.01 -27.96
C GLY A 213 -25.98 -1.87 -29.10
N ILE A 214 -26.00 -3.20 -28.94
CA ILE A 214 -26.56 -4.12 -29.93
C ILE A 214 -28.07 -3.87 -30.11
N VAL A 215 -28.82 -3.76 -29.01
CA VAL A 215 -30.28 -3.49 -29.04
C VAL A 215 -30.56 -2.16 -29.74
N LEU A 216 -29.83 -1.10 -29.36
CA LEU A 216 -29.98 0.21 -30.01
C LEU A 216 -29.63 0.16 -31.50
N GLY A 217 -28.56 -0.56 -31.88
CA GLY A 217 -28.20 -0.76 -33.28
C GLY A 217 -29.31 -1.43 -34.09
N VAL A 218 -29.93 -2.48 -33.54
CA VAL A 218 -31.08 -3.17 -34.18
C VAL A 218 -32.29 -2.24 -34.29
N VAL A 219 -32.60 -1.49 -33.21
CA VAL A 219 -33.73 -0.54 -33.21
C VAL A 219 -33.53 0.55 -34.27
N VAL A 220 -32.35 1.17 -34.31
CA VAL A 220 -31.99 2.20 -35.30
C VAL A 220 -32.06 1.63 -36.72
N THR A 221 -31.53 0.44 -36.96
CA THR A 221 -31.56 -0.20 -38.28
C THR A 221 -32.96 -0.45 -38.75
N ARG A 222 -33.84 -0.95 -37.87
CA ARG A 222 -35.23 -1.25 -38.24
C ARG A 222 -36.13 -0.01 -38.34
N SER A 223 -35.92 1.01 -37.48
CA SER A 223 -36.79 2.16 -37.43
C SER A 223 -36.39 3.30 -38.37
N ILE A 224 -35.12 3.37 -38.78
CA ILE A 224 -34.64 4.46 -39.64
C ILE A 224 -34.05 3.94 -40.95
N VAL A 225 -33.11 3.00 -40.89
CA VAL A 225 -32.37 2.58 -42.09
C VAL A 225 -33.25 1.82 -43.10
N GLN A 226 -34.15 0.96 -42.60
CA GLN A 226 -35.05 0.22 -43.49
C GLN A 226 -36.07 1.14 -44.19
N PRO A 227 -36.83 2.01 -43.50
CA PRO A 227 -37.76 2.93 -44.17
C PRO A 227 -37.09 3.87 -45.16
N VAL A 228 -35.89 4.39 -44.81
CA VAL A 228 -35.12 5.26 -45.72
C VAL A 228 -34.66 4.52 -46.97
N LYS A 229 -34.24 3.24 -46.86
CA LYS A 229 -33.90 2.40 -48.01
C LYS A 229 -35.13 2.12 -48.90
N GLU A 230 -36.29 1.88 -48.31
CA GLU A 230 -37.53 1.67 -49.06
C GLU A 230 -37.96 2.94 -49.76
N LEU A 231 -37.90 4.09 -49.11
CA LEU A 231 -38.17 5.40 -49.70
C LEU A 231 -37.23 5.69 -50.89
N LYS A 232 -35.95 5.44 -50.72
CA LYS A 232 -34.93 5.60 -51.78
C LYS A 232 -35.26 4.69 -52.98
N ARG A 233 -35.64 3.44 -52.74
CA ARG A 233 -36.07 2.52 -53.80
C ARG A 233 -37.31 2.99 -54.50
N ALA A 234 -38.33 3.44 -53.79
CA ALA A 234 -39.58 3.98 -54.34
C ALA A 234 -39.31 5.22 -55.21
N LEU A 235 -38.48 6.16 -54.75
CA LEU A 235 -38.07 7.34 -55.51
C LEU A 235 -37.29 6.95 -56.79
N TYR A 236 -36.40 5.96 -56.71
CA TYR A 236 -35.67 5.48 -57.88
C TYR A 236 -36.56 4.86 -58.94
N HIS A 237 -37.61 4.09 -58.56
CA HIS A 237 -38.60 3.52 -59.46
C HIS A 237 -39.49 4.60 -60.06
N MET A 238 -39.93 5.60 -59.28
CA MET A 238 -40.69 6.73 -59.80
C MET A 238 -39.90 7.55 -60.83
N GLY A 239 -38.62 7.80 -60.60
CA GLY A 239 -37.74 8.52 -61.52
C GLY A 239 -37.51 7.79 -62.88
N ARG A 240 -37.83 6.50 -62.96
CA ARG A 240 -37.80 5.67 -64.19
C ARG A 240 -39.21 5.48 -64.82
N GLY A 241 -40.22 6.17 -64.31
CA GLY A 241 -41.56 6.06 -64.86
C GLY A 241 -42.31 4.75 -64.52
N VAL A 242 -41.78 3.95 -63.59
CA VAL A 242 -42.39 2.72 -63.12
C VAL A 242 -43.08 3.01 -61.81
N LEU A 243 -44.40 2.98 -61.78
CA LEU A 243 -45.21 3.09 -60.54
C LEU A 243 -44.89 1.88 -59.66
N PRO A 244 -44.49 2.09 -58.39
CA PRO A 244 -44.17 0.96 -57.51
C PRO A 244 -45.46 0.14 -57.28
N PRO A 245 -45.41 -1.18 -57.36
CA PRO A 245 -46.53 -2.03 -57.03
C PRO A 245 -46.74 -2.06 -55.50
N GLY A 246 -47.81 -1.51 -55.03
CA GLY A 246 -48.28 -1.70 -53.67
C GLY A 246 -48.04 -0.56 -52.71
N ASP A 247 -48.98 -0.43 -51.80
CA ASP A 247 -49.03 0.51 -50.69
C ASP A 247 -47.65 0.84 -50.06
N VAL A 248 -47.27 2.09 -50.19
CA VAL A 248 -46.26 2.65 -49.34
C VAL A 248 -46.82 2.58 -47.92
N ARG A 249 -46.32 1.63 -47.10
CA ARG A 249 -46.71 1.59 -45.68
C ARG A 249 -46.23 2.88 -45.03
N VAL A 250 -47.11 3.85 -44.95
CA VAL A 250 -46.92 5.01 -44.11
C VAL A 250 -46.93 4.48 -42.68
N THR A 251 -45.79 4.41 -42.08
CA THR A 251 -45.68 4.06 -40.66
C THR A 251 -46.46 5.13 -39.87
N PRO A 252 -47.39 4.73 -38.98
CA PRO A 252 -48.27 5.66 -38.28
C PRO A 252 -47.56 6.56 -37.26
N ASP A 253 -46.24 6.68 -37.35
CA ASP A 253 -45.40 7.42 -36.39
C ASP A 253 -45.13 8.89 -36.81
N GLU A 254 -45.64 9.35 -37.95
CA GLU A 254 -45.38 10.71 -38.49
C GLU A 254 -46.68 11.55 -38.74
N ILE A 255 -47.79 11.22 -38.09
CA ILE A 255 -48.99 12.09 -38.09
C ILE A 255 -49.33 12.53 -36.66
#